data_18fd4892e0774910cabbe4b9ffc292dc
#
_entry.id   18fd4892e0774910cabbe4b9ffc292dc
#
_cell.length_a   1.000
_cell.length_b   1.000
_cell.length_c   1.000
_cell.angle_alpha   90.00
_cell.angle_beta   90.00
_cell.angle_gamma   90.00
#
_symmetry.space_group_name_H-M   'P 1'
#
loop_
_entity.id
_entity.type
_entity.pdbx_description
1 polymer ?
#
loop_
_entity_poly.entity_id
_entity_poly.type
_entity_poly.pdbx_seq_one_letter_code
_entity_poly.pdbx_strand_id
1 'polypeptide(L)'
;YLFCKFLFLNIYRTILLYYRNIFWIIMGQLLNGQWTKSSVITSDKSGAFVRKESQFRNWISKEQNFRPESNRYHLYVSYACPWAHRVLIMRELKDLKEHISVDVVHPDMMENGWSFNSDFENANGDTLYNKKYLYEIYQLCSDKISTKVTVPILWDKKTKQIVNNESSEILRIFNSSFNDITNNYNDFY
;
A
#
# COMPACT_ATOMS: atom_id res chain seq x y z
N TYR A 1 19.65 -7.51 -45.15
CA TYR A 1 18.16 -7.54 -45.10
C TYR A 1 17.61 -8.65 -44.18
N LEU A 2 18.18 -9.86 -44.21
CA LEU A 2 17.76 -10.98 -43.32
C LEU A 2 18.13 -10.73 -41.84
N PHE A 3 19.26 -10.10 -41.54
CA PHE A 3 19.72 -9.83 -40.18
C PHE A 3 18.81 -8.82 -39.44
N CYS A 4 18.31 -7.81 -40.14
CA CYS A 4 17.37 -6.83 -39.59
C CYS A 4 16.01 -7.45 -39.25
N LYS A 5 15.51 -8.37 -40.09
CA LYS A 5 14.25 -9.09 -39.82
C LYS A 5 14.36 -10.01 -38.60
N PHE A 6 15.50 -10.65 -38.41
CA PHE A 6 15.75 -11.54 -37.26
C PHE A 6 15.84 -10.75 -35.94
N LEU A 7 16.48 -9.58 -35.96
CA LEU A 7 16.57 -8.69 -34.81
C LEU A 7 15.20 -8.12 -34.44
N PHE A 8 14.41 -7.67 -35.41
CA PHE A 8 13.04 -7.16 -35.19
C PHE A 8 12.09 -8.24 -34.65
N LEU A 9 12.18 -9.48 -35.16
CA LEU A 9 11.35 -10.59 -34.68
C LEU A 9 11.72 -10.99 -33.24
N ASN A 10 12.99 -10.96 -32.86
CA ASN A 10 13.41 -11.25 -31.49
C ASN A 10 13.04 -10.12 -30.52
N ILE A 11 13.18 -8.86 -30.91
CA ILE A 11 12.74 -7.72 -30.11
C ILE A 11 11.21 -7.76 -29.93
N TYR A 12 10.47 -8.04 -30.99
CA TYR A 12 9.00 -8.15 -30.93
C TYR A 12 8.55 -9.33 -30.04
N ARG A 13 9.25 -10.46 -30.13
CA ARG A 13 9.01 -11.64 -29.30
C ARG A 13 9.32 -11.39 -27.83
N THR A 14 10.42 -10.68 -27.55
CA THR A 14 10.82 -10.28 -26.18
C THR A 14 9.83 -9.25 -25.61
N ILE A 15 9.41 -8.28 -26.41
CA ILE A 15 8.39 -7.29 -26.03
C ILE A 15 7.04 -7.99 -25.81
N LEU A 16 6.62 -8.92 -26.69
CA LEU A 16 5.38 -9.69 -26.52
C LEU A 16 5.43 -10.63 -25.31
N LEU A 17 6.57 -11.23 -25.00
CA LEU A 17 6.77 -12.04 -23.78
C LEU A 17 6.79 -11.15 -22.54
N TYR A 18 7.38 -9.96 -22.61
CA TYR A 18 7.35 -8.96 -21.55
C TYR A 18 5.92 -8.45 -21.30
N TYR A 19 5.18 -8.08 -22.36
CA TYR A 19 3.75 -7.70 -22.26
C TYR A 19 2.84 -8.87 -21.85
N ARG A 20 3.13 -10.11 -22.28
CA ARG A 20 2.37 -11.29 -21.85
C ARG A 20 2.56 -11.61 -20.38
N ASN A 21 3.74 -11.33 -19.80
CA ASN A 21 4.00 -11.47 -18.38
C ASN A 21 3.43 -10.29 -17.56
N ILE A 22 3.33 -9.08 -18.13
CA ILE A 22 2.70 -7.92 -17.49
C ILE A 22 1.16 -8.06 -17.43
N PHE A 23 0.54 -8.79 -18.36
CA PHE A 23 -0.93 -8.95 -18.41
C PHE A 23 -1.49 -9.88 -17.32
N TRP A 24 -0.64 -10.55 -16.53
CA TRP A 24 -1.06 -11.42 -15.43
C TRP A 24 -0.59 -10.86 -14.08
N ILE A 25 -0.77 -9.55 -13.83
CA ILE A 25 -0.79 -9.09 -12.44
C ILE A 25 -2.09 -9.61 -11.84
N ILE A 26 -2.06 -10.86 -11.41
CA ILE A 26 -3.13 -11.44 -10.60
C ILE A 26 -3.00 -10.77 -9.24
N MET A 27 -3.72 -9.66 -9.07
CA MET A 27 -3.83 -9.02 -7.77
C MET A 27 -4.60 -9.97 -6.86
N GLY A 28 -3.90 -10.64 -5.97
CA GLY A 28 -4.52 -11.50 -4.96
C GLY A 28 -5.29 -10.70 -3.92
N GLN A 29 -6.05 -11.40 -3.11
CA GLN A 29 -6.80 -10.86 -1.98
C GLN A 29 -6.81 -11.86 -0.83
N LEU A 30 -7.11 -11.38 0.35
CA LEU A 30 -7.44 -12.25 1.47
C LEU A 30 -8.91 -12.65 1.41
N LEU A 31 -9.19 -13.96 1.54
CA LEU A 31 -10.51 -14.52 1.73
C LEU A 31 -10.48 -15.42 2.97
N ASN A 32 -11.26 -15.08 3.98
CA ASN A 32 -11.26 -15.78 5.28
C ASN A 32 -9.84 -15.98 5.85
N GLY A 33 -9.02 -14.94 5.78
CA GLY A 33 -7.65 -14.95 6.26
C GLY A 33 -6.63 -15.66 5.36
N GLN A 34 -7.04 -16.26 4.25
CA GLN A 34 -6.15 -16.96 3.32
C GLN A 34 -5.86 -16.12 2.08
N TRP A 35 -4.58 -16.04 1.71
CA TRP A 35 -4.19 -15.39 0.47
C TRP A 35 -4.68 -16.20 -0.73
N THR A 36 -5.43 -15.53 -1.59
CA THR A 36 -6.02 -16.16 -2.78
C THR A 36 -5.59 -15.39 -4.02
N LYS A 37 -5.01 -16.11 -4.99
CA LYS A 37 -4.70 -15.59 -6.32
C LYS A 37 -6.01 -15.49 -7.10
N SER A 38 -6.64 -14.34 -7.13
CA SER A 38 -7.86 -14.11 -7.90
C SER A 38 -7.79 -12.77 -8.61
N SER A 39 -8.32 -12.70 -9.82
CA SER A 39 -8.51 -11.41 -10.48
C SER A 39 -9.50 -10.59 -9.65
N VAL A 40 -9.03 -9.45 -9.15
CA VAL A 40 -9.84 -8.52 -8.33
C VAL A 40 -10.49 -7.46 -9.22
N ILE A 41 -10.32 -7.56 -10.53
CA ILE A 41 -10.97 -6.66 -11.47
C ILE A 41 -12.43 -7.13 -11.57
N THR A 42 -13.30 -6.43 -10.87
CA THR A 42 -14.74 -6.59 -11.03
C THR A 42 -15.21 -5.50 -11.98
N SER A 43 -15.69 -5.89 -13.15
CA SER A 43 -16.47 -5.03 -14.02
C SER A 43 -17.96 -5.30 -13.79
N ASP A 44 -18.78 -4.28 -13.92
CA ASP A 44 -20.23 -4.45 -14.00
C ASP A 44 -20.66 -5.00 -15.38
N LYS A 45 -21.96 -5.17 -15.56
CA LYS A 45 -22.52 -5.67 -16.84
C LYS A 45 -22.26 -4.73 -18.02
N SER A 46 -21.90 -3.48 -17.79
CA SER A 46 -21.55 -2.49 -18.81
C SER A 46 -20.05 -2.49 -19.14
N GLY A 47 -19.24 -3.27 -18.43
CA GLY A 47 -17.77 -3.28 -18.52
C GLY A 47 -17.09 -2.18 -17.72
N ALA A 48 -17.84 -1.37 -16.96
CA ALA A 48 -17.26 -0.35 -16.11
C ALA A 48 -16.54 -0.96 -14.89
N PHE A 49 -15.40 -0.40 -14.56
CA PHE A 49 -14.62 -0.82 -13.38
C PHE A 49 -15.35 -0.50 -12.09
N VAL A 50 -15.69 -1.53 -11.32
CA VAL A 50 -16.31 -1.38 -10.00
C VAL A 50 -15.24 -1.48 -8.92
N ARG A 51 -14.90 -0.35 -8.31
CA ARG A 51 -14.00 -0.29 -7.16
C ARG A 51 -14.79 -0.52 -5.87
N LYS A 52 -14.50 -1.60 -5.14
CA LYS A 52 -14.99 -1.74 -3.77
C LYS A 52 -14.30 -0.70 -2.88
N GLU A 53 -15.04 -0.11 -1.98
CA GLU A 53 -14.50 0.85 -1.00
C GLU A 53 -13.45 0.20 -0.09
N SER A 54 -12.54 1.04 0.40
CA SER A 54 -11.57 0.67 1.43
C SER A 54 -12.30 0.32 2.73
N GLN A 55 -11.92 -0.79 3.38
CA GLN A 55 -12.64 -1.30 4.56
C GLN A 55 -12.17 -0.66 5.86
N PHE A 56 -10.93 -0.19 5.92
CA PHE A 56 -10.35 0.42 7.10
C PHE A 56 -10.39 1.93 6.95
N ARG A 57 -11.32 2.59 7.66
CA ARG A 57 -11.60 4.02 7.52
C ARG A 57 -11.76 4.72 8.87
N ASN A 58 -10.99 4.27 9.88
CA ASN A 58 -10.96 4.93 11.16
C ASN A 58 -10.15 6.24 11.09
N TRP A 59 -10.45 7.13 12.02
CA TRP A 59 -9.78 8.42 12.13
C TRP A 59 -8.93 8.46 13.41
N ILE A 60 -7.94 9.35 13.40
CA ILE A 60 -7.13 9.67 14.56
C ILE A 60 -7.67 10.98 15.14
N SER A 61 -8.19 10.96 16.35
CA SER A 61 -8.62 12.14 17.09
C SER A 61 -8.48 11.92 18.61
N LYS A 62 -8.53 13.01 19.39
CA LYS A 62 -8.44 12.93 20.86
C LYS A 62 -9.62 12.21 21.50
N GLU A 63 -10.76 12.21 20.83
CA GLU A 63 -12.04 11.64 21.29
C GLU A 63 -12.22 10.17 20.90
N GLN A 64 -11.37 9.63 20.00
CA GLN A 64 -11.50 8.28 19.47
C GLN A 64 -10.47 7.32 20.09
N ASN A 65 -10.62 6.03 19.77
CA ASN A 65 -9.69 4.97 20.21
C ASN A 65 -8.26 5.18 19.65
N PHE A 66 -8.16 5.69 18.41
CA PHE A 66 -6.90 6.07 17.81
C PHE A 66 -6.61 7.54 18.12
N ARG A 67 -5.75 7.76 19.12
CA ARG A 67 -5.36 9.11 19.56
C ARG A 67 -4.05 9.54 18.93
N PRO A 68 -3.85 10.83 18.64
CA PRO A 68 -2.56 11.30 18.17
C PRO A 68 -1.50 11.12 19.27
N GLU A 69 -0.54 10.26 18.98
CA GLU A 69 0.60 9.95 19.87
C GLU A 69 1.85 9.85 18.99
N SER A 70 2.95 10.46 19.42
CA SER A 70 4.26 10.34 18.75
C SER A 70 4.73 8.87 18.78
N ASN A 71 5.31 8.41 17.69
CA ASN A 71 5.86 7.06 17.55
C ASN A 71 4.85 5.90 17.72
N ARG A 72 3.54 6.18 17.76
CA ARG A 72 2.52 5.16 17.83
C ARG A 72 2.20 4.55 16.47
N TYR A 73 2.21 5.36 15.43
CA TYR A 73 1.76 4.95 14.11
C TYR A 73 2.92 4.61 13.18
N HIS A 74 2.59 3.84 12.16
CA HIS A 74 3.51 3.39 11.13
C HIS A 74 2.81 3.37 9.78
N LEU A 75 3.54 3.70 8.71
CA LEU A 75 3.06 3.61 7.34
C LEU A 75 3.70 2.44 6.61
N TYR A 76 2.88 1.63 5.93
CA TYR A 76 3.37 0.74 4.90
C TYR A 76 3.04 1.33 3.53
N VAL A 77 4.04 1.48 2.68
CA VAL A 77 3.94 2.16 1.39
C VAL A 77 4.68 1.40 0.29
N SER A 78 4.42 1.74 -0.97
CA SER A 78 5.27 1.41 -2.11
C SER A 78 5.59 2.68 -2.88
N TYR A 79 6.84 2.88 -3.28
CA TYR A 79 7.22 3.99 -4.15
C TYR A 79 6.64 3.86 -5.57
N ALA A 80 6.22 2.68 -5.99
CA ALA A 80 5.51 2.47 -7.25
C ALA A 80 4.03 2.91 -7.18
N CYS A 81 3.49 3.21 -5.99
CA CYS A 81 2.09 3.55 -5.81
C CYS A 81 1.88 5.07 -5.67
N PRO A 82 1.23 5.75 -6.63
CA PRO A 82 1.00 7.20 -6.55
C PRO A 82 0.09 7.61 -5.38
N TRP A 83 -0.81 6.72 -4.97
CA TRP A 83 -1.67 6.95 -3.80
C TRP A 83 -0.89 6.93 -2.48
N ALA A 84 0.15 6.10 -2.37
CA ALA A 84 1.06 6.09 -1.23
C ALA A 84 2.00 7.31 -1.27
N HIS A 85 2.46 7.71 -2.45
CA HIS A 85 3.38 8.83 -2.61
C HIS A 85 2.79 10.15 -2.06
N ARG A 86 1.53 10.46 -2.37
CA ARG A 86 0.90 11.68 -1.82
C ARG A 86 0.83 11.68 -0.28
N VAL A 87 0.69 10.50 0.34
CA VAL A 87 0.71 10.39 1.81
C VAL A 87 2.10 10.67 2.37
N LEU A 88 3.15 10.20 1.69
CA LEU A 88 4.53 10.51 2.05
C LEU A 88 4.83 12.01 1.94
N ILE A 89 4.32 12.69 0.89
CA ILE A 89 4.43 14.14 0.76
C ILE A 89 3.77 14.86 1.93
N MET A 90 2.56 14.46 2.32
CA MET A 90 1.87 15.07 3.46
C MET A 90 2.61 14.82 4.78
N ARG A 91 3.17 13.59 4.96
CA ARG A 91 4.01 13.27 6.12
C ARG A 91 5.22 14.22 6.24
N GLU A 92 5.83 14.58 5.11
CA GLU A 92 6.93 15.55 5.03
C GLU A 92 6.45 16.96 5.39
N LEU A 93 5.42 17.45 4.69
CA LEU A 93 4.89 18.80 4.87
C LEU A 93 4.38 19.08 6.29
N LYS A 94 3.98 18.05 7.01
CA LYS A 94 3.47 18.14 8.39
C LYS A 94 4.50 17.78 9.46
N ASP A 95 5.78 17.68 9.11
CA ASP A 95 6.89 17.38 10.05
C ASP A 95 6.69 16.05 10.81
N LEU A 96 6.04 15.05 10.16
CA LEU A 96 5.70 13.79 10.81
C LEU A 96 6.80 12.71 10.71
N LYS A 97 7.96 12.99 10.13
CA LYS A 97 9.03 12.01 9.94
C LYS A 97 9.48 11.34 11.24
N GLU A 98 9.67 12.14 12.27
CA GLU A 98 10.12 11.67 13.59
C GLU A 98 8.99 11.05 14.42
N HIS A 99 7.74 11.20 13.98
CA HIS A 99 6.56 10.77 14.73
C HIS A 99 5.85 9.55 14.15
N ILE A 100 6.01 9.30 12.84
CA ILE A 100 5.39 8.19 12.11
C ILE A 100 6.45 7.49 11.28
N SER A 101 6.82 6.28 11.66
CA SER A 101 7.79 5.45 10.93
C SER A 101 7.21 4.90 9.61
N VAL A 102 8.07 4.45 8.70
CA VAL A 102 7.67 3.97 7.37
C VAL A 102 8.43 2.72 7.01
N ASP A 103 7.73 1.71 6.49
CA ASP A 103 8.32 0.60 5.76
C ASP A 103 7.85 0.62 4.30
N VAL A 104 8.77 0.29 3.42
CA VAL A 104 8.57 0.32 1.97
C VAL A 104 8.60 -1.09 1.44
N VAL A 105 7.50 -1.53 0.83
CA VAL A 105 7.43 -2.81 0.14
C VAL A 105 8.13 -2.75 -1.22
N HIS A 106 8.53 -3.91 -1.74
CA HIS A 106 9.10 -4.03 -3.08
C HIS A 106 8.14 -3.43 -4.13
N PRO A 107 8.64 -2.68 -5.13
CA PRO A 107 7.79 -2.02 -6.12
C PRO A 107 7.01 -2.99 -7.01
N ASP A 108 7.56 -4.17 -7.26
CA ASP A 108 6.91 -5.18 -8.08
C ASP A 108 5.97 -6.05 -7.26
N MET A 109 4.69 -6.02 -7.63
CA MET A 109 3.65 -6.86 -7.04
C MET A 109 3.60 -8.19 -7.79
N MET A 110 4.16 -9.24 -7.18
CA MET A 110 4.22 -10.58 -7.75
C MET A 110 3.01 -11.43 -7.30
N GLU A 111 3.08 -12.75 -7.53
CA GLU A 111 1.99 -13.71 -7.23
C GLU A 111 1.45 -13.65 -5.79
N ASN A 112 2.30 -13.28 -4.84
CA ASN A 112 1.93 -13.15 -3.43
C ASN A 112 1.63 -11.69 -3.04
N GLY A 113 1.37 -10.82 -4.02
CA GLY A 113 1.11 -9.40 -3.78
C GLY A 113 2.37 -8.62 -3.39
N TRP A 114 2.21 -7.59 -2.59
CA TRP A 114 3.28 -6.77 -2.09
C TRP A 114 4.20 -7.56 -1.15
N SER A 115 5.51 -7.63 -1.47
CA SER A 115 6.51 -8.29 -0.64
C SER A 115 7.36 -7.30 0.13
N PHE A 116 7.90 -7.74 1.26
CA PHE A 116 8.91 -7.04 2.03
C PHE A 116 10.34 -7.46 1.62
N ASN A 117 10.51 -7.91 0.36
CA ASN A 117 11.82 -8.23 -0.17
C ASN A 117 12.65 -6.94 -0.31
N SER A 118 13.88 -6.96 0.20
CA SER A 118 14.80 -5.82 0.23
C SER A 118 15.88 -5.86 -0.86
N ASP A 119 15.67 -6.64 -1.92
CA ASP A 119 16.59 -6.68 -3.08
C ASP A 119 16.43 -5.46 -4.01
N PHE A 120 15.44 -4.62 -3.77
CA PHE A 120 15.30 -3.30 -4.40
C PHE A 120 15.85 -2.20 -3.49
N GLU A 121 16.61 -1.26 -4.04
CA GLU A 121 17.43 -0.27 -3.31
C GLU A 121 16.68 0.49 -2.20
N ASN A 122 15.42 0.78 -2.36
CA ASN A 122 14.64 1.56 -1.39
C ASN A 122 13.55 0.75 -0.66
N ALA A 123 13.53 -0.57 -0.83
CA ALA A 123 12.68 -1.45 -0.04
C ALA A 123 13.41 -1.86 1.23
N ASN A 124 12.86 -1.54 2.40
CA ASN A 124 13.53 -1.76 3.68
C ASN A 124 13.01 -2.95 4.48
N GLY A 125 12.07 -3.71 3.92
CA GLY A 125 11.46 -4.84 4.59
C GLY A 125 10.37 -4.42 5.58
N ASP A 126 9.91 -5.37 6.42
CA ASP A 126 9.03 -5.10 7.56
C ASP A 126 9.87 -5.03 8.84
N THR A 127 10.06 -3.82 9.33
CA THR A 127 10.88 -3.56 10.52
C THR A 127 10.15 -3.83 11.84
N LEU A 128 8.82 -4.00 11.80
CA LEU A 128 8.00 -4.17 12.99
C LEU A 128 7.79 -5.63 13.37
N TYR A 129 7.51 -6.49 12.38
CA TYR A 129 7.07 -7.87 12.64
C TYR A 129 7.86 -8.91 11.83
N ASN A 130 8.81 -8.48 10.99
CA ASN A 130 9.64 -9.35 10.14
C ASN A 130 8.79 -10.27 9.23
N LYS A 131 7.72 -9.71 8.67
CA LYS A 131 6.84 -10.41 7.73
C LYS A 131 7.45 -10.45 6.33
N LYS A 132 7.05 -11.42 5.52
CA LYS A 132 7.49 -11.56 4.13
C LYS A 132 6.60 -10.81 3.14
N TYR A 133 5.30 -10.74 3.46
CA TYR A 133 4.30 -10.16 2.56
C TYR A 133 3.37 -9.23 3.32
N LEU A 134 2.89 -8.19 2.63
CA LEU A 134 2.00 -7.19 3.21
C LEU A 134 0.66 -7.78 3.68
N TYR A 135 0.16 -8.85 3.03
CA TYR A 135 -1.08 -9.49 3.46
C TYR A 135 -0.99 -10.07 4.88
N GLU A 136 0.20 -10.44 5.33
CA GLU A 136 0.42 -10.93 6.70
C GLU A 136 0.20 -9.83 7.74
N ILE A 137 0.43 -8.54 7.38
CA ILE A 137 0.08 -7.39 8.24
C ILE A 137 -1.44 -7.28 8.39
N TYR A 138 -2.19 -7.48 7.30
CA TYR A 138 -3.66 -7.51 7.37
C TYR A 138 -4.18 -8.67 8.23
N GLN A 139 -3.52 -9.84 8.18
CA GLN A 139 -3.88 -10.99 9.01
C GLN A 139 -3.67 -10.75 10.51
N LEU A 140 -2.77 -9.80 10.91
CA LEU A 140 -2.63 -9.40 12.32
C LEU A 140 -3.89 -8.71 12.86
N CYS A 141 -4.72 -8.11 12.00
CA CYS A 141 -5.99 -7.49 12.43
C CYS A 141 -7.06 -8.54 12.72
N SER A 142 -7.10 -9.62 11.94
CA SER A 142 -8.05 -10.72 12.09
C SER A 142 -7.61 -11.92 11.25
N ASP A 143 -7.66 -13.10 11.84
CA ASP A 143 -7.37 -14.39 11.20
C ASP A 143 -8.40 -14.79 10.12
N LYS A 144 -9.58 -14.17 10.12
CA LYS A 144 -10.69 -14.41 9.16
C LYS A 144 -10.96 -13.23 8.23
N ILE A 145 -9.99 -12.32 8.09
CA ILE A 145 -10.18 -11.12 7.26
C ILE A 145 -10.38 -11.47 5.78
N SER A 146 -11.33 -10.78 5.14
CA SER A 146 -11.56 -10.87 3.70
C SER A 146 -11.48 -9.46 3.10
N THR A 147 -10.37 -9.16 2.42
CA THR A 147 -10.10 -7.80 1.91
C THR A 147 -9.07 -7.80 0.79
N LYS A 148 -9.05 -6.73 0.00
CA LYS A 148 -7.92 -6.40 -0.87
C LYS A 148 -6.74 -5.92 -0.03
N VAL A 149 -5.54 -6.34 -0.42
CA VAL A 149 -4.29 -5.91 0.22
C VAL A 149 -3.68 -4.77 -0.59
N THR A 150 -3.75 -3.57 -0.07
CA THR A 150 -3.36 -2.33 -0.75
C THR A 150 -2.37 -1.52 0.06
N VAL A 151 -1.68 -0.59 -0.59
CA VAL A 151 -0.88 0.49 0.01
C VAL A 151 -1.47 1.84 -0.42
N PRO A 152 -1.39 2.89 0.42
CA PRO A 152 -0.79 2.93 1.75
C PRO A 152 -1.65 2.26 2.82
N ILE A 153 -1.01 1.90 3.95
CA ILE A 153 -1.67 1.52 5.19
C ILE A 153 -1.17 2.42 6.31
N LEU A 154 -2.08 3.01 7.06
CA LEU A 154 -1.78 3.63 8.35
C LEU A 154 -2.05 2.60 9.46
N TRP A 155 -0.99 2.16 10.11
CA TRP A 155 -0.98 1.10 11.11
C TRP A 155 -0.83 1.65 12.53
N ASP A 156 -1.58 1.12 13.48
CA ASP A 156 -1.40 1.39 14.91
C ASP A 156 -0.57 0.27 15.57
N LYS A 157 0.65 0.57 15.96
CA LYS A 157 1.56 -0.38 16.62
C LYS A 157 1.04 -0.82 18.00
N LYS A 158 0.27 0.03 18.67
CA LYS A 158 -0.25 -0.19 20.03
C LYS A 158 -1.36 -1.24 20.05
N THR A 159 -2.29 -1.14 19.11
CA THR A 159 -3.45 -2.05 19.03
C THR A 159 -3.26 -3.17 18.02
N LYS A 160 -2.20 -3.12 17.21
CA LYS A 160 -1.93 -4.02 16.09
C LYS A 160 -3.13 -4.07 15.11
N GLN A 161 -3.57 -2.88 14.69
CA GLN A 161 -4.70 -2.73 13.78
C GLN A 161 -4.39 -1.74 12.66
N ILE A 162 -5.00 -1.95 11.51
CA ILE A 162 -5.04 -0.95 10.45
C ILE A 162 -6.02 0.14 10.88
N VAL A 163 -5.53 1.36 10.99
CA VAL A 163 -6.35 2.55 11.23
C VAL A 163 -7.10 2.90 9.95
N ASN A 164 -6.35 3.07 8.85
CA ASN A 164 -6.91 3.54 7.60
C ASN A 164 -6.07 3.05 6.41
N ASN A 165 -6.72 2.69 5.30
CA ASN A 165 -6.07 2.34 4.04
C ASN A 165 -6.66 3.10 2.83
N GLU A 166 -7.33 4.22 3.09
CA GLU A 166 -7.78 5.17 2.08
C GLU A 166 -6.86 6.39 2.07
N SER A 167 -6.06 6.54 1.03
CA SER A 167 -5.02 7.57 0.98
C SER A 167 -5.54 9.00 1.10
N SER A 168 -6.73 9.30 0.59
CA SER A 168 -7.35 10.62 0.72
C SER A 168 -7.72 10.96 2.16
N GLU A 169 -8.09 9.98 2.96
CA GLU A 169 -8.37 10.17 4.39
C GLU A 169 -7.10 10.24 5.21
N ILE A 170 -6.08 9.41 4.89
CA ILE A 170 -4.78 9.48 5.55
C ILE A 170 -4.16 10.87 5.38
N LEU A 171 -4.30 11.48 4.18
CA LEU A 171 -3.89 12.88 3.95
C LEU A 171 -4.54 13.84 4.94
N ARG A 172 -5.86 13.76 5.12
CA ARG A 172 -6.62 14.64 6.03
C ARG A 172 -6.25 14.40 7.49
N ILE A 173 -6.06 13.12 7.88
CA ILE A 173 -5.59 12.74 9.20
C ILE A 173 -4.23 13.40 9.47
N PHE A 174 -3.29 13.30 8.54
CA PHE A 174 -1.96 13.91 8.70
C PHE A 174 -2.02 15.42 8.71
N ASN A 175 -2.88 16.02 7.89
CA ASN A 175 -3.03 17.46 7.80
C ASN A 175 -3.51 18.12 9.12
N SER A 176 -4.27 17.40 9.95
CA SER A 176 -4.92 18.01 11.12
C SER A 176 -4.67 17.31 12.46
N SER A 177 -4.60 15.97 12.47
CA SER A 177 -4.66 15.24 13.75
C SER A 177 -3.42 15.35 14.62
N PHE A 178 -2.27 15.72 14.04
CA PHE A 178 -0.98 15.74 14.72
C PHE A 178 -0.43 17.16 14.95
N ASN A 179 -1.21 18.20 14.70
CA ASN A 179 -0.76 19.58 14.80
C ASN A 179 -0.14 19.93 16.17
N ASP A 180 -0.75 19.45 17.25
CA ASP A 180 -0.24 19.70 18.62
C ASP A 180 1.07 18.93 18.93
N ILE A 181 1.37 17.87 18.16
CA ILE A 181 2.60 17.09 18.33
C ILE A 181 3.76 17.73 17.57
N THR A 182 3.50 18.15 16.33
CA THR A 182 4.51 18.75 15.45
C THR A 182 4.62 20.25 15.59
N ASN A 183 3.67 20.90 16.25
CA ASN A 183 3.50 22.36 16.28
C ASN A 183 3.38 22.97 14.89
N ASN A 184 2.91 22.18 13.92
CA ASN A 184 2.72 22.59 12.53
C ASN A 184 1.22 22.66 12.21
N TYR A 185 0.67 23.88 12.25
CA TYR A 185 -0.76 24.18 12.01
C TYR A 185 -1.07 24.57 10.57
N ASN A 186 -0.10 24.47 9.65
CA ASN A 186 -0.34 24.78 8.24
C ASN A 186 -1.39 23.82 7.67
N ASP A 187 -2.33 24.35 6.94
CA ASP A 187 -3.37 23.61 6.22
C ASP A 187 -2.97 23.48 4.75
N PHE A 188 -2.80 22.24 4.30
CA PHE A 188 -2.40 21.87 2.94
C PHE A 188 -3.53 21.19 2.16
N TYR A 189 -4.76 21.27 2.65
CA TYR A 189 -5.89 20.55 2.02
C TYR A 189 -6.98 21.49 1.51
#